data_cfc80a6c7e62bd8658964e7a2d730c08
#
_entry.id   cfc80a6c7e62bd8658964e7a2d730c08
#
_cell.length_a   1.000
_cell.length_b   1.000
_cell.length_c   1.000
_cell.angle_alpha   90.00
_cell.angle_beta   90.00
_cell.angle_gamma   90.00
#
_symmetry.space_group_name_H-M   'P 1'
#
loop_
_entity.id
_entity.type
_entity.pdbx_description
1 polymer ?
#
loop_
_entity_poly.entity_id
_entity_poly.type
_entity_poly.pdbx_seq_one_letter_code
_entity_poly.pdbx_strand_id
1 'polypeptide(L)'
;MIGIGTDTHYRHEWKHVINMADLAAIRARLRAVAESDPHAVDGRYLIRSLYFDNARDKALREKIDGVNMREKFRIRYYNGDTSVIHLEKKCRHSGLGSKFSDDLTAEETQAIVDGRLDWMLESGRPLVQELYCKMRGQGLKPKTIVEYTREPYRYRPGNVRVTFDYDIRTGLQCTDFLNPDCVTIPAGDAGIILEVKWDEYLPDIIRDAVWMPGRRETAFSKYAQCRIYG
;
A
#
# COMPACT_ATOMS: atom_id res chain seq x y z
N MET A 1 -0.73 27.52 -16.82
CA MET A 1 0.25 26.52 -16.34
C MET A 1 0.37 26.69 -14.84
N ILE A 2 -0.36 25.89 -14.06
CA ILE A 2 -0.28 25.91 -12.60
C ILE A 2 0.80 24.90 -12.23
N GLY A 3 1.92 25.41 -11.76
CA GLY A 3 3.03 24.59 -11.29
C GLY A 3 2.62 23.82 -10.03
N ILE A 4 2.28 22.55 -10.18
CA ILE A 4 2.19 21.62 -9.07
C ILE A 4 3.63 21.32 -8.68
N GLY A 5 4.09 21.95 -7.61
CA GLY A 5 5.34 21.59 -6.94
C GLY A 5 5.23 20.21 -6.34
N THR A 6 5.36 19.19 -7.17
CA THR A 6 5.50 17.82 -6.72
C THR A 6 6.98 17.51 -6.65
N ASP A 7 7.51 17.52 -5.45
CA ASP A 7 8.75 16.82 -5.14
C ASP A 7 8.46 15.32 -5.33
N THR A 8 8.51 14.89 -6.59
CA THR A 8 8.23 13.49 -6.98
C THR A 8 9.46 12.68 -6.60
N HIS A 9 9.54 12.29 -5.35
CA HIS A 9 10.64 11.50 -4.84
C HIS A 9 10.52 10.08 -5.39
N TYR A 10 11.32 9.76 -6.40
CA TYR A 10 11.42 8.41 -6.97
C TYR A 10 12.29 7.54 -6.07
N ARG A 11 11.77 6.35 -5.74
CA ARG A 11 12.47 5.39 -4.89
C ARG A 11 12.64 4.06 -5.59
N HIS A 12 13.77 3.42 -5.39
CA HIS A 12 13.98 2.03 -5.76
C HIS A 12 13.19 1.11 -4.83
N GLU A 13 12.78 -0.05 -5.32
CA GLU A 13 11.98 -1.00 -4.55
C GLU A 13 12.31 -2.44 -4.98
N TRP A 14 12.75 -3.26 -4.03
CA TRP A 14 12.81 -4.72 -4.19
C TRP A 14 11.70 -5.39 -3.41
N LYS A 15 11.18 -6.48 -3.96
CA LYS A 15 10.21 -7.36 -3.29
C LYS A 15 10.60 -8.80 -3.46
N HIS A 16 10.48 -9.57 -2.37
CA HIS A 16 10.70 -11.01 -2.36
C HIS A 16 9.57 -11.69 -1.58
N VAL A 17 9.11 -12.84 -2.07
CA VAL A 17 8.31 -13.75 -1.26
C VAL A 17 9.27 -14.63 -0.47
N ILE A 18 9.12 -14.64 0.85
CA ILE A 18 9.99 -15.33 1.79
C ILE A 18 9.19 -16.25 2.70
N ASN A 19 9.86 -17.18 3.38
CA ASN A 19 9.27 -18.06 4.37
C ASN A 19 9.58 -17.60 5.81
N MET A 20 9.07 -18.33 6.81
CA MET A 20 9.28 -18.02 8.22
C MET A 20 10.73 -18.12 8.67
N ALA A 21 11.53 -19.03 8.11
CA ALA A 21 12.95 -19.15 8.43
C ALA A 21 13.75 -17.95 7.90
N ASP A 22 13.46 -17.52 6.66
CA ASP A 22 14.04 -16.31 6.09
C ASP A 22 13.69 -15.08 6.93
N LEU A 23 12.41 -14.95 7.31
CA LEU A 23 11.93 -13.85 8.17
C LEU A 23 12.71 -13.80 9.47
N ALA A 24 12.85 -14.93 10.16
CA ALA A 24 13.57 -15.00 11.44
C ALA A 24 15.04 -14.59 11.29
N ALA A 25 15.72 -15.09 10.25
CA ALA A 25 17.12 -14.77 9.98
C ALA A 25 17.32 -13.29 9.63
N ILE A 26 16.51 -12.72 8.72
CA ILE A 26 16.62 -11.32 8.32
C ILE A 26 16.25 -10.41 9.49
N ARG A 27 15.19 -10.72 10.23
CA ARG A 27 14.78 -9.97 11.42
C ARG A 27 15.90 -9.86 12.44
N ALA A 28 16.61 -10.97 12.72
CA ALA A 28 17.74 -10.96 13.64
C ALA A 28 18.87 -10.03 13.18
N ARG A 29 19.21 -10.05 11.88
CA ARG A 29 20.23 -9.16 11.29
C ARG A 29 19.78 -7.70 11.31
N LEU A 30 18.53 -7.40 10.92
CA LEU A 30 18.01 -6.03 10.89
C LEU A 30 17.96 -5.41 12.29
N ARG A 31 17.60 -6.18 13.32
CA ARG A 31 17.61 -5.68 14.72
C ARG A 31 18.97 -5.21 15.19
N ALA A 32 20.05 -5.71 14.61
CA ALA A 32 21.41 -5.30 14.96
C ALA A 32 21.85 -4.01 14.27
N VAL A 33 21.21 -3.61 13.15
CA VAL A 33 21.72 -2.52 12.30
C VAL A 33 20.69 -1.44 11.99
N ALA A 34 19.42 -1.74 12.11
CA ALA A 34 18.31 -0.83 11.74
C ALA A 34 17.43 -0.48 12.95
N GLU A 35 16.81 0.68 12.89
CA GLU A 35 15.86 1.16 13.91
C GLU A 35 14.46 0.61 13.59
N SER A 36 13.70 0.25 14.64
CA SER A 36 12.26 0.02 14.50
C SER A 36 11.55 1.36 14.23
N ASP A 37 10.47 1.33 13.46
CA ASP A 37 9.68 2.54 13.23
C ASP A 37 9.03 3.00 14.56
N PRO A 38 9.23 4.24 15.02
CA PRO A 38 8.72 4.71 16.31
C PRO A 38 7.19 4.72 16.43
N HIS A 39 6.48 4.70 15.29
CA HIS A 39 5.01 4.63 15.27
C HIS A 39 4.48 3.19 15.32
N ALA A 40 5.34 2.18 15.27
CA ALA A 40 4.94 0.78 15.34
C ALA A 40 4.60 0.40 16.78
N VAL A 41 3.43 -0.19 17.00
CA VAL A 41 3.03 -0.78 18.27
C VAL A 41 3.61 -2.19 18.34
N ASP A 42 4.42 -2.47 19.37
CA ASP A 42 5.16 -3.73 19.50
C ASP A 42 5.95 -4.12 18.23
N GLY A 43 6.50 -3.11 17.55
CA GLY A 43 7.29 -3.29 16.34
C GLY A 43 6.48 -3.58 15.08
N ARG A 44 5.16 -3.42 15.08
CA ARG A 44 4.31 -3.73 13.93
C ARG A 44 3.11 -2.79 13.78
N TYR A 45 2.51 -2.81 12.59
CA TYR A 45 1.21 -2.18 12.29
C TYR A 45 0.22 -3.22 11.81
N LEU A 46 -1.02 -3.09 12.22
CA LEU A 46 -2.14 -3.61 11.44
C LEU A 46 -2.53 -2.55 10.41
N ILE A 47 -2.59 -2.92 9.14
CA ILE A 47 -2.92 -2.00 8.06
C ILE A 47 -4.21 -2.47 7.39
N ARG A 48 -5.23 -1.61 7.39
CA ARG A 48 -6.46 -1.82 6.62
C ARG A 48 -6.51 -0.81 5.48
N SER A 49 -6.78 -1.29 4.27
CA SER A 49 -6.88 -0.45 3.07
C SER A 49 -8.11 -0.84 2.25
N LEU A 50 -8.90 0.15 1.81
CA LEU A 50 -9.96 -0.02 0.83
C LEU A 50 -9.44 0.39 -0.54
N TYR A 51 -9.39 -0.54 -1.47
CA TYR A 51 -8.94 -0.28 -2.84
C TYR A 51 -10.11 0.06 -3.75
N PHE A 52 -9.84 0.91 -4.73
CA PHE A 52 -10.78 1.33 -5.75
C PHE A 52 -10.43 0.70 -7.09
N ASP A 53 -11.47 0.28 -7.82
CA ASP A 53 -11.35 -0.16 -9.22
C ASP A 53 -12.68 0.11 -9.94
N ASN A 54 -12.69 -0.02 -11.25
CA ASN A 54 -13.92 0.08 -12.04
C ASN A 54 -14.55 -1.30 -12.32
N ALA A 55 -15.70 -1.32 -12.98
CA ALA A 55 -16.41 -2.56 -13.32
C ALA A 55 -15.61 -3.50 -14.25
N ARG A 56 -14.59 -2.99 -14.95
CA ARG A 56 -13.72 -3.76 -15.84
C ARG A 56 -12.41 -4.19 -15.17
N ASP A 57 -12.25 -3.96 -13.85
CA ASP A 57 -11.03 -4.26 -13.10
C ASP A 57 -9.76 -3.64 -13.73
N LYS A 58 -9.85 -2.37 -14.15
CA LYS A 58 -8.78 -1.67 -14.85
C LYS A 58 -7.46 -1.70 -14.08
N ALA A 59 -7.47 -1.31 -12.79
CA ALA A 59 -6.25 -1.25 -11.98
C ALA A 59 -5.65 -2.64 -11.74
N LEU A 60 -6.49 -3.68 -11.64
CA LEU A 60 -6.04 -5.07 -11.54
C LEU A 60 -5.38 -5.53 -12.84
N ARG A 61 -6.05 -5.35 -13.99
CA ARG A 61 -5.55 -5.74 -15.30
C ARG A 61 -4.25 -5.03 -15.66
N GLU A 62 -4.19 -3.71 -15.52
CA GLU A 62 -2.97 -2.94 -15.76
C GLU A 62 -1.79 -3.42 -14.91
N LYS A 63 -2.06 -3.93 -13.71
CA LYS A 63 -1.02 -4.52 -12.86
C LYS A 63 -0.58 -5.89 -13.36
N ILE A 64 -1.51 -6.76 -13.78
CA ILE A 64 -1.22 -8.12 -14.30
C ILE A 64 -0.49 -8.02 -15.62
N ASP A 65 -0.98 -7.19 -16.55
CA ASP A 65 -0.45 -6.99 -17.90
C ASP A 65 0.86 -6.18 -17.92
N GLY A 66 1.29 -5.65 -16.75
CA GLY A 66 2.52 -4.90 -16.64
C GLY A 66 2.50 -3.54 -17.35
N VAL A 67 1.30 -2.93 -17.53
CA VAL A 67 1.14 -1.63 -18.20
C VAL A 67 2.06 -0.58 -17.61
N ASN A 68 2.78 0.14 -18.46
CA ASN A 68 3.82 1.09 -18.05
C ASN A 68 3.27 2.31 -17.31
N MET A 69 2.12 2.83 -17.78
CA MET A 69 1.44 3.95 -17.14
C MET A 69 0.21 3.43 -16.42
N ARG A 70 0.25 3.35 -15.11
CA ARG A 70 -0.88 2.89 -14.31
C ARG A 70 -1.00 3.64 -13.00
N GLU A 71 -2.22 3.73 -12.52
CA GLU A 71 -2.53 4.35 -11.25
C GLU A 71 -3.50 3.50 -10.44
N LYS A 72 -3.48 3.65 -9.15
CA LYS A 72 -4.47 3.06 -8.26
C LYS A 72 -4.71 3.92 -7.05
N PHE A 73 -5.97 3.99 -6.64
CA PHE A 73 -6.41 4.69 -5.46
C PHE A 73 -6.72 3.71 -4.34
N ARG A 74 -6.47 4.15 -3.11
CA ARG A 74 -6.92 3.47 -1.90
C ARG A 74 -7.12 4.47 -0.76
N ILE A 75 -7.98 4.12 0.17
CA ILE A 75 -8.08 4.76 1.48
C ILE A 75 -7.46 3.82 2.51
N ARG A 76 -6.77 4.35 3.51
CA ARG A 76 -6.02 3.53 4.48
C ARG A 76 -6.02 4.16 5.86
N TYR A 77 -6.11 3.29 6.89
CA TYR A 77 -5.75 3.62 8.26
C TYR A 77 -4.90 2.51 8.90
N TYR A 78 -4.39 2.76 10.09
CA TYR A 78 -3.45 1.91 10.80
C TYR A 78 -3.98 1.56 12.19
N ASN A 79 -3.74 0.33 12.67
CA ASN A 79 -4.03 -0.14 14.03
C ASN A 79 -5.49 0.09 14.49
N GLY A 80 -6.44 0.11 13.56
CA GLY A 80 -7.84 0.40 13.89
C GLY A 80 -8.15 1.87 14.18
N ASP A 81 -7.15 2.76 14.09
CA ASP A 81 -7.31 4.18 14.37
C ASP A 81 -7.90 4.90 13.14
N THR A 82 -9.18 5.26 13.26
CA THR A 82 -9.92 6.01 12.24
C THR A 82 -9.82 7.53 12.41
N SER A 83 -9.07 8.01 13.39
CA SER A 83 -8.78 9.46 13.53
C SER A 83 -7.80 9.96 12.47
N VAL A 84 -7.01 9.05 11.88
CA VAL A 84 -6.02 9.35 10.84
C VAL A 84 -6.24 8.42 9.65
N ILE A 85 -6.99 8.89 8.68
CA ILE A 85 -7.31 8.16 7.45
C ILE A 85 -6.65 8.86 6.27
N HIS A 86 -5.94 8.09 5.43
CA HIS A 86 -5.25 8.63 4.26
C HIS A 86 -5.91 8.17 2.97
N LEU A 87 -6.26 9.11 2.09
CA LEU A 87 -6.45 8.85 0.68
C LEU A 87 -5.08 8.80 0.00
N GLU A 88 -4.79 7.72 -0.69
CA GLU A 88 -3.52 7.54 -1.39
C GLU A 88 -3.74 7.19 -2.87
N LYS A 89 -3.01 7.87 -3.74
CA LYS A 89 -2.85 7.52 -5.15
C LYS A 89 -1.42 7.08 -5.39
N LYS A 90 -1.25 5.86 -5.91
CA LYS A 90 0.05 5.36 -6.37
C LYS A 90 0.04 5.32 -7.90
N CYS A 91 0.96 6.07 -8.51
CA CYS A 91 1.21 6.05 -9.94
C CYS A 91 2.48 5.26 -10.23
N ARG A 92 2.55 4.64 -11.41
CA ARG A 92 3.77 4.09 -11.98
C ARG A 92 3.90 4.54 -13.41
N HIS A 93 5.08 5.04 -13.75
CA HIS A 93 5.42 5.48 -15.09
C HIS A 93 6.83 4.99 -15.42
N SER A 94 6.99 4.16 -16.46
CA SER A 94 8.30 3.65 -16.92
C SER A 94 9.18 3.08 -15.81
N GLY A 95 8.59 2.26 -14.92
CA GLY A 95 9.31 1.65 -13.80
C GLY A 95 9.40 2.51 -12.54
N LEU A 96 9.25 3.82 -12.65
CA LEU A 96 9.30 4.76 -11.53
C LEU A 96 7.93 4.88 -10.85
N GLY A 97 7.91 4.93 -9.52
CA GLY A 97 6.70 5.06 -8.73
C GLY A 97 6.61 6.41 -8.03
N SER A 98 5.45 7.06 -8.12
CA SER A 98 5.13 8.24 -7.31
C SER A 98 3.92 7.96 -6.43
N LYS A 99 3.83 8.67 -5.31
CA LYS A 99 2.73 8.56 -4.35
C LYS A 99 2.23 9.95 -4.01
N PHE A 100 0.92 10.12 -4.07
CA PHE A 100 0.22 11.29 -3.57
C PHE A 100 -0.64 10.86 -2.38
N SER A 101 -0.78 11.72 -1.38
CA SER A 101 -1.55 11.42 -0.18
C SER A 101 -2.28 12.67 0.29
N ASP A 102 -3.49 12.48 0.80
CA ASP A 102 -4.31 13.50 1.44
C ASP A 102 -5.03 12.85 2.63
N ASP A 103 -5.42 13.64 3.63
CA ASP A 103 -6.10 13.13 4.80
C ASP A 103 -7.62 13.20 4.61
N LEU A 104 -8.33 12.25 5.18
CA LEU A 104 -9.80 12.19 5.20
C LEU A 104 -10.29 12.04 6.65
N THR A 105 -11.45 12.61 6.94
CA THR A 105 -12.18 12.26 8.15
C THR A 105 -12.93 10.94 8.00
N ALA A 106 -13.41 10.38 9.10
CA ALA A 106 -14.24 9.17 9.07
C ALA A 106 -15.56 9.43 8.32
N GLU A 107 -16.17 10.62 8.50
CA GLU A 107 -17.41 11.03 7.82
C GLU A 107 -17.19 11.17 6.31
N GLU A 108 -16.10 11.78 5.89
CA GLU A 108 -15.72 11.90 4.47
C GLU A 108 -15.48 10.53 3.86
N THR A 109 -14.79 9.66 4.58
CA THR A 109 -14.53 8.28 4.16
C THR A 109 -15.83 7.51 3.98
N GLN A 110 -16.75 7.59 4.96
CA GLN A 110 -18.05 6.94 4.87
C GLN A 110 -18.88 7.52 3.72
N ALA A 111 -18.84 8.84 3.51
CA ALA A 111 -19.52 9.46 2.37
C ALA A 111 -19.03 8.94 1.02
N ILE A 112 -17.71 8.72 0.87
CA ILE A 112 -17.13 8.12 -0.34
C ILE A 112 -17.60 6.67 -0.51
N VAL A 113 -17.61 5.87 0.57
CA VAL A 113 -18.09 4.47 0.55
C VAL A 113 -19.55 4.39 0.14
N ASP A 114 -20.38 5.29 0.66
CA ASP A 114 -21.82 5.39 0.36
C ASP A 114 -22.13 5.98 -1.03
N GLY A 115 -21.11 6.50 -1.73
CA GLY A 115 -21.28 7.16 -3.03
C GLY A 115 -21.85 8.58 -2.97
N ARG A 116 -21.83 9.22 -1.79
CA ARG A 116 -22.18 10.63 -1.58
C ARG A 116 -20.96 11.49 -1.88
N LEU A 117 -20.77 11.95 -3.13
CA LEU A 117 -19.52 12.47 -3.63
C LEU A 117 -19.46 13.98 -3.86
N ASP A 118 -20.60 14.68 -3.83
CA ASP A 118 -20.70 16.08 -4.31
C ASP A 118 -19.81 17.04 -3.51
N TRP A 119 -19.62 16.82 -2.21
CA TRP A 119 -18.72 17.57 -1.35
C TRP A 119 -17.25 17.55 -1.82
N MET A 120 -16.84 16.52 -2.55
CA MET A 120 -15.44 16.33 -2.98
C MET A 120 -15.00 17.42 -3.95
N LEU A 121 -15.92 17.99 -4.76
CA LEU A 121 -15.63 19.09 -5.67
C LEU A 121 -15.28 20.38 -4.92
N GLU A 122 -15.94 20.63 -3.79
CA GLU A 122 -15.80 21.84 -2.99
C GLU A 122 -14.69 21.72 -1.94
N SER A 123 -14.07 20.55 -1.83
CA SER A 123 -13.07 20.26 -0.78
C SER A 123 -11.80 21.11 -0.88
N GLY A 124 -11.51 21.72 -2.05
CA GLY A 124 -10.27 22.44 -2.31
C GLY A 124 -9.00 21.55 -2.34
N ARG A 125 -9.15 20.22 -2.18
CA ARG A 125 -8.07 19.24 -2.12
C ARG A 125 -7.90 18.55 -3.48
N PRO A 126 -6.77 18.77 -4.21
CA PRO A 126 -6.59 18.26 -5.57
C PRO A 126 -6.73 16.73 -5.70
N LEU A 127 -6.21 15.94 -4.73
CA LEU A 127 -6.29 14.50 -4.80
C LEU A 127 -7.72 13.98 -4.56
N VAL A 128 -8.48 14.64 -3.68
CA VAL A 128 -9.89 14.33 -3.42
C VAL A 128 -10.73 14.65 -4.67
N GLN A 129 -10.50 15.80 -5.28
CA GLN A 129 -11.18 16.21 -6.52
C GLN A 129 -10.81 15.29 -7.69
N GLU A 130 -9.56 14.85 -7.77
CA GLU A 130 -9.14 13.86 -8.77
C GLU A 130 -9.87 12.52 -8.58
N LEU A 131 -9.97 12.02 -7.34
CA LEU A 131 -10.73 10.80 -7.06
C LEU A 131 -12.20 10.96 -7.48
N TYR A 132 -12.83 12.11 -7.19
CA TYR A 132 -14.19 12.40 -7.66
C TYR A 132 -14.30 12.26 -9.18
N CYS A 133 -13.41 12.91 -9.94
CA CYS A 133 -13.42 12.83 -11.39
C CYS A 133 -13.26 11.38 -11.90
N LYS A 134 -12.41 10.59 -11.24
CA LYS A 134 -12.24 9.16 -11.57
C LYS A 134 -13.47 8.33 -11.23
N MET A 135 -14.13 8.61 -10.09
CA MET A 135 -15.35 7.91 -9.70
C MET A 135 -16.50 8.23 -10.67
N ARG A 136 -16.68 9.49 -11.04
CA ARG A 136 -17.74 9.90 -11.98
C ARG A 136 -17.42 9.55 -13.43
N GLY A 137 -16.20 9.82 -13.89
CA GLY A 137 -15.83 9.69 -15.32
C GLY A 137 -15.36 8.28 -15.72
N GLN A 138 -14.74 7.53 -14.82
CA GLN A 138 -14.21 6.19 -15.11
C GLN A 138 -14.94 5.07 -14.36
N GLY A 139 -15.93 5.41 -13.55
CA GLY A 139 -16.71 4.46 -12.77
C GLY A 139 -15.90 3.78 -11.67
N LEU A 140 -14.86 4.45 -11.12
CA LEU A 140 -14.16 3.93 -9.95
C LEU A 140 -15.13 3.82 -8.78
N LYS A 141 -15.03 2.70 -8.05
CA LYS A 141 -15.82 2.43 -6.85
C LYS A 141 -14.93 1.73 -5.81
N PRO A 142 -15.28 1.81 -4.52
CA PRO A 142 -14.74 0.90 -3.53
C PRO A 142 -14.89 -0.55 -4.00
N LYS A 143 -13.83 -1.35 -3.90
CA LYS A 143 -13.80 -2.69 -4.51
C LYS A 143 -13.54 -3.82 -3.52
N THR A 144 -12.52 -3.68 -2.70
CA THR A 144 -12.17 -4.69 -1.68
C THR A 144 -11.35 -4.08 -0.56
N ILE A 145 -11.56 -4.64 0.63
CA ILE A 145 -10.71 -4.39 1.79
C ILE A 145 -9.50 -5.33 1.71
N VAL A 146 -8.33 -4.78 1.96
CA VAL A 146 -7.07 -5.51 2.09
C VAL A 146 -6.47 -5.19 3.43
N GLU A 147 -6.28 -6.22 4.26
CA GLU A 147 -5.62 -6.14 5.55
C GLU A 147 -4.31 -6.90 5.54
N TYR A 148 -3.37 -6.46 6.34
CA TYR A 148 -2.14 -7.20 6.60
C TYR A 148 -1.38 -6.60 7.77
N THR A 149 -0.53 -7.43 8.38
CA THR A 149 0.43 -7.00 9.38
C THR A 149 1.71 -6.56 8.69
N ARG A 150 2.26 -5.42 9.14
CA ARG A 150 3.55 -4.88 8.67
C ARG A 150 4.51 -4.72 9.82
N GLU A 151 5.71 -5.26 9.68
CA GLU A 151 6.84 -5.05 10.59
C GLU A 151 7.87 -4.15 9.86
N PRO A 152 8.01 -2.86 10.24
CA PRO A 152 8.87 -1.90 9.57
C PRO A 152 10.21 -1.70 10.28
N TYR A 153 11.28 -1.58 9.47
CA TYR A 153 12.61 -1.16 9.90
C TYR A 153 13.07 0.04 9.09
N ARG A 154 13.80 0.94 9.71
CA ARG A 154 14.35 2.14 9.09
C ARG A 154 15.87 2.17 9.26
N TYR A 155 16.56 2.59 8.20
CA TYR A 155 17.98 2.86 8.23
C TYR A 155 18.23 4.19 7.54
N ARG A 156 18.78 5.16 8.27
CA ARG A 156 18.83 6.56 7.82
C ARG A 156 19.70 6.78 6.58
N PRO A 157 20.95 6.23 6.50
CA PRO A 157 21.72 6.35 5.28
C PRO A 157 21.00 5.69 4.11
N GLY A 158 20.93 6.40 2.97
CA GLY A 158 20.16 5.96 1.79
C GLY A 158 18.65 6.00 1.95
N ASN A 159 18.15 6.55 3.07
CA ASN A 159 16.72 6.60 3.42
C ASN A 159 16.05 5.23 3.25
N VAL A 160 16.70 4.18 3.74
CA VAL A 160 16.24 2.80 3.54
C VAL A 160 15.06 2.49 4.45
N ARG A 161 14.05 1.82 3.88
CA ARG A 161 12.95 1.22 4.62
C ARG A 161 12.81 -0.25 4.23
N VAL A 162 12.96 -1.12 5.20
CA VAL A 162 12.71 -2.57 5.06
C VAL A 162 11.42 -2.91 5.77
N THR A 163 10.53 -3.66 5.11
CA THR A 163 9.27 -4.08 5.72
C THR A 163 9.00 -5.54 5.44
N PHE A 164 8.47 -6.24 6.45
CA PHE A 164 7.84 -7.54 6.27
C PHE A 164 6.33 -7.37 6.33
N ASP A 165 5.63 -7.82 5.29
CA ASP A 165 4.18 -7.81 5.20
C ASP A 165 3.68 -9.25 5.17
N TYR A 166 2.84 -9.62 6.12
CA TYR A 166 2.32 -10.98 6.27
C TYR A 166 0.88 -10.96 6.81
N ASP A 167 0.28 -12.12 6.95
CA ASP A 167 -1.13 -12.27 7.30
C ASP A 167 -2.03 -11.40 6.39
N ILE A 168 -1.83 -11.56 5.08
CA ILE A 168 -2.58 -10.81 4.09
C ILE A 168 -4.00 -11.38 4.01
N ARG A 169 -4.99 -10.52 4.22
CA ARG A 169 -6.40 -10.87 4.27
C ARG A 169 -7.20 -10.01 3.31
N THR A 170 -8.31 -10.54 2.84
CA THR A 170 -9.23 -9.86 1.91
C THR A 170 -10.64 -9.80 2.50
N GLY A 171 -11.32 -8.67 2.30
CA GLY A 171 -12.76 -8.55 2.52
C GLY A 171 -13.61 -9.09 1.37
N LEU A 172 -12.96 -9.72 0.34
CA LEU A 172 -13.65 -10.11 -0.89
C LEU A 172 -14.35 -8.91 -1.53
N GLN A 173 -15.67 -8.92 -1.59
CA GLN A 173 -16.48 -7.82 -2.12
C GLN A 173 -16.97 -6.86 -1.02
N CYS A 174 -16.65 -7.11 0.25
CA CYS A 174 -17.00 -6.21 1.33
C CYS A 174 -16.25 -4.88 1.21
N THR A 175 -17.00 -3.79 1.33
CA THR A 175 -16.48 -2.41 1.31
C THR A 175 -16.83 -1.64 2.58
N ASP A 176 -17.36 -2.32 3.61
CA ASP A 176 -17.70 -1.75 4.93
C ASP A 176 -16.41 -1.46 5.72
N PHE A 177 -15.70 -0.45 5.24
CA PHE A 177 -14.29 -0.19 5.55
C PHE A 177 -14.06 0.28 6.99
N LEU A 178 -14.98 1.10 7.52
CA LEU A 178 -14.88 1.67 8.86
C LEU A 178 -15.41 0.73 9.96
N ASN A 179 -16.12 -0.34 9.57
CA ASN A 179 -16.60 -1.34 10.51
C ASN A 179 -15.43 -2.25 10.95
N PRO A 180 -15.00 -2.22 12.22
CA PRO A 180 -13.93 -3.08 12.72
C PRO A 180 -14.28 -4.57 12.67
N ASP A 181 -15.57 -4.91 12.73
CA ASP A 181 -16.07 -6.28 12.73
C ASP A 181 -16.31 -6.84 11.32
N CYS A 182 -16.01 -6.05 10.26
CA CYS A 182 -16.11 -6.54 8.88
C CYS A 182 -15.19 -7.76 8.69
N VAL A 183 -15.78 -8.88 8.32
CA VAL A 183 -15.07 -10.16 8.19
C VAL A 183 -14.08 -10.10 7.04
N THR A 184 -12.84 -10.44 7.33
CA THR A 184 -11.80 -10.69 6.33
C THR A 184 -11.33 -12.13 6.41
N ILE A 185 -10.94 -12.70 5.28
CA ILE A 185 -10.40 -14.07 5.18
C ILE A 185 -8.97 -14.04 4.65
N PRO A 186 -8.13 -15.04 4.94
CA PRO A 186 -6.78 -15.12 4.35
C PRO A 186 -6.83 -15.05 2.82
N ALA A 187 -5.95 -14.26 2.23
CA ALA A 187 -5.85 -14.09 0.77
C ALA A 187 -4.99 -15.19 0.14
N GLY A 188 -5.33 -16.46 0.41
CA GLY A 188 -4.54 -17.62 -0.01
C GLY A 188 -3.20 -17.70 0.70
N ASP A 189 -2.30 -18.56 0.20
CA ASP A 189 -0.93 -18.66 0.68
C ASP A 189 -0.04 -17.60 0.04
N ALA A 190 -0.19 -16.35 0.48
CA ALA A 190 0.57 -15.22 -0.03
C ALA A 190 2.03 -15.21 0.47
N GLY A 191 2.36 -16.03 1.46
CA GLY A 191 3.65 -16.02 2.13
C GLY A 191 3.92 -14.70 2.85
N ILE A 192 5.19 -14.43 3.12
CA ILE A 192 5.67 -13.19 3.72
C ILE A 192 6.33 -12.36 2.62
N ILE A 193 5.96 -11.07 2.53
CA ILE A 193 6.54 -10.17 1.54
C ILE A 193 7.59 -9.31 2.20
N LEU A 194 8.85 -9.55 1.87
CA LEU A 194 9.93 -8.64 2.17
C LEU A 194 9.92 -7.53 1.11
N GLU A 195 9.85 -6.28 1.56
CA GLU A 195 9.95 -5.10 0.69
C GLU A 195 11.09 -4.22 1.19
N VAL A 196 12.04 -3.87 0.31
CA VAL A 196 13.15 -2.97 0.59
C VAL A 196 13.01 -1.76 -0.31
N LYS A 197 13.00 -0.56 0.28
CA LYS A 197 12.95 0.72 -0.44
C LYS A 197 14.12 1.58 -0.06
N TRP A 198 14.70 2.27 -1.03
CA TRP A 198 15.80 3.21 -0.84
C TRP A 198 15.75 4.31 -1.90
N ASP A 199 16.48 5.38 -1.66
CA ASP A 199 16.55 6.50 -2.59
C ASP A 199 17.65 6.27 -3.64
N GLU A 200 18.81 6.90 -3.53
CA GLU A 200 19.85 6.83 -4.55
C GLU A 200 20.71 5.56 -4.45
N TYR A 201 21.01 5.10 -3.22
CA TYR A 201 21.86 3.93 -3.00
C TYR A 201 21.36 3.06 -1.86
N LEU A 202 21.57 1.76 -1.96
CA LEU A 202 21.32 0.80 -0.89
C LEU A 202 22.64 0.48 -0.19
N PRO A 203 22.81 0.89 1.11
CA PRO A 203 24.01 0.58 1.86
C PRO A 203 24.27 -0.92 1.96
N ASP A 204 25.55 -1.33 1.82
CA ASP A 204 25.95 -2.74 1.82
C ASP A 204 25.49 -3.48 3.08
N ILE A 205 25.57 -2.83 4.24
CA ILE A 205 25.11 -3.42 5.51
C ILE A 205 23.64 -3.84 5.49
N ILE A 206 22.80 -3.07 4.81
CA ILE A 206 21.38 -3.44 4.65
C ILE A 206 21.21 -4.47 3.54
N ARG A 207 21.92 -4.32 2.43
CA ARG A 207 21.92 -5.32 1.35
C ARG A 207 22.27 -6.71 1.89
N ASP A 208 23.32 -6.79 2.70
CA ASP A 208 23.78 -8.04 3.31
C ASP A 208 22.81 -8.55 4.39
N ALA A 209 22.20 -7.64 5.18
CA ALA A 209 21.19 -8.00 6.16
C ALA A 209 19.94 -8.63 5.54
N VAL A 210 19.53 -8.17 4.35
CA VAL A 210 18.35 -8.69 3.63
C VAL A 210 18.70 -9.77 2.61
N TRP A 211 19.96 -10.08 2.43
CA TRP A 211 20.39 -11.09 1.45
C TRP A 211 19.89 -12.49 1.79
N MET A 212 19.40 -13.19 0.77
CA MET A 212 18.86 -14.54 0.87
C MET A 212 19.26 -15.36 -0.37
N PRO A 213 19.87 -16.55 -0.19
CA PRO A 213 20.17 -17.41 -1.32
C PRO A 213 18.86 -17.96 -1.95
N GLY A 214 18.85 -18.02 -3.27
CA GLY A 214 17.76 -18.66 -4.03
C GLY A 214 16.42 -17.91 -4.07
N ARG A 215 16.30 -16.72 -3.50
CA ARG A 215 15.09 -15.90 -3.60
C ARG A 215 15.18 -14.92 -4.77
N ARG A 216 14.15 -14.95 -5.62
CA ARG A 216 14.05 -14.04 -6.77
C ARG A 216 13.17 -12.84 -6.42
N GLU A 217 13.50 -11.70 -7.04
CA GLU A 217 12.63 -10.53 -6.99
C GLU A 217 11.27 -10.84 -7.62
N THR A 218 10.21 -10.28 -7.05
CA THR A 218 8.84 -10.48 -7.51
C THR A 218 8.09 -9.15 -7.66
N ALA A 219 7.18 -9.11 -8.60
CA ALA A 219 6.27 -7.99 -8.80
C ALA A 219 4.98 -8.11 -7.96
N PHE A 220 5.05 -8.62 -6.73
CA PHE A 220 3.90 -8.90 -5.87
C PHE A 220 2.98 -7.69 -5.66
N SER A 221 1.67 -7.94 -5.69
CA SER A 221 0.64 -6.94 -5.41
C SER A 221 -0.43 -7.49 -4.47
N LYS A 222 -0.52 -6.95 -3.24
CA LYS A 222 -1.54 -7.34 -2.26
C LYS A 222 -2.96 -7.18 -2.82
N TYR A 223 -3.22 -6.09 -3.56
CA TYR A 223 -4.51 -5.89 -4.22
C TYR A 223 -4.81 -7.02 -5.22
N ALA A 224 -3.87 -7.38 -6.09
CA ALA A 224 -4.07 -8.47 -7.03
C ALA A 224 -4.28 -9.82 -6.32
N GLN A 225 -3.50 -10.09 -5.26
CA GLN A 225 -3.67 -11.29 -4.43
C GLN A 225 -5.06 -11.37 -3.80
N CYS A 226 -5.56 -10.26 -3.24
CA CYS A 226 -6.88 -10.20 -2.63
C CYS A 226 -8.04 -10.26 -3.65
N ARG A 227 -7.75 -10.15 -4.95
CA ARG A 227 -8.74 -10.23 -6.03
C ARG A 227 -8.75 -11.57 -6.75
N ILE A 228 -7.96 -12.56 -6.30
CA ILE A 228 -7.96 -13.92 -6.90
C ILE A 228 -9.32 -14.62 -6.71
N TYR A 229 -9.99 -14.35 -5.59
CA TYR A 229 -11.25 -15.02 -5.22
C TYR A 229 -12.47 -14.09 -5.19
N GLY A 230 -12.37 -12.85 -5.69
CA GLY A 230 -13.48 -11.88 -5.61
C GLY A 230 -13.43 -10.72 -6.58
#